data_42b88e318244968d0cee102b236504fc
#
_entry.id   42b88e318244968d0cee102b236504fc
#
_cell.length_a   1.000
_cell.length_b   1.000
_cell.length_c   1.000
_cell.angle_alpha   90.00
_cell.angle_beta   90.00
_cell.angle_gamma   90.00
#
_symmetry.space_group_name_H-M   'P 1'
#
loop_
_entity.id
_entity.type
_entity.pdbx_description
1 polymer ?
#
loop_
_entity_poly.entity_id
_entity_poly.type
_entity_poly.pdbx_seq_one_letter_code
_entity_poly.pdbx_strand_id
1 'polypeptide(L)'
;MRKALLPIFAAICLFVIGVFILNMQLWYSSSMEALGGARYAAKNMDNILNEAFQATGTAKRIAEKKCDLESQYQLGTEAALRPHLRTLIIIRQGKVWCTSLPGNRILLKQIPVIPDTNLLLAPAQNTVNEIPVLLYQTHFQTSSIIITISGVHIRGALNVPIKGLSYSLRVGDKVLGSSAEVKVIKANAPQSGQVDSAKYPFSIIFDQPPLFSLKRLVTNGLGILVFILLISAAVAYAIDKYLNKNDTPEETLRRAIDKGEIVPFYQPIVNGRDGTLRGVEVLARWKHPRAGYISPASFIPVAEKSGLIVPLTQNLMKQVSANMNSIASKLPSGFHVGINFSASHITSPAFVEECLRYRGSFSRDDLNLVIEVTEREPLHVDDDLVQRLNTVSYTHLTLPTT
;
A
#
# COMPACT_ATOMS: atom_id res chain seq x y z
N MET A 1 4.59 24.66 -1.29
CA MET A 1 5.26 23.38 -0.93
C MET A 1 4.37 22.41 -0.14
N ARG A 2 3.60 22.81 0.89
CA ARG A 2 2.72 21.87 1.66
C ARG A 2 1.63 21.17 0.85
N LYS A 3 1.02 21.82 -0.15
CA LYS A 3 -0.07 21.20 -0.96
C LYS A 3 0.42 20.08 -1.89
N ALA A 4 1.67 20.08 -2.34
CA ALA A 4 2.23 19.04 -3.21
C ALA A 4 2.71 17.79 -2.45
N LEU A 5 2.96 17.89 -1.14
CA LEU A 5 3.42 16.77 -0.31
C LEU A 5 2.28 15.84 0.10
N LEU A 6 1.05 16.34 0.24
CA LEU A 6 -0.10 15.56 0.70
C LEU A 6 -0.46 14.38 -0.23
N PRO A 7 -0.57 14.57 -1.57
CA PRO A 7 -0.85 13.46 -2.48
C PRO A 7 0.23 12.37 -2.45
N ILE A 8 1.50 12.78 -2.40
CA ILE A 8 2.65 11.86 -2.35
C ILE A 8 2.62 11.05 -1.06
N PHE A 9 2.40 11.71 0.08
CA PHE A 9 2.30 11.06 1.38
C PHE A 9 1.15 10.04 1.42
N ALA A 10 -0.04 10.43 0.91
CA ALA A 10 -1.20 9.54 0.83
C ALA A 10 -0.92 8.30 -0.04
N ALA A 11 -0.24 8.48 -1.20
CA ALA A 11 0.15 7.36 -2.06
C ALA A 11 1.13 6.41 -1.38
N ILE A 12 2.14 6.93 -0.69
CA ILE A 12 3.13 6.13 0.04
C ILE A 12 2.44 5.33 1.15
N CYS A 13 1.58 5.97 1.95
CA CYS A 13 0.85 5.27 3.01
C CYS A 13 -0.03 4.15 2.44
N LEU A 14 -0.79 4.42 1.37
CA LEU A 14 -1.64 3.41 0.72
C LEU A 14 -0.82 2.25 0.18
N PHE A 15 0.30 2.53 -0.48
CA PHE A 15 1.21 1.51 -1.01
C PHE A 15 1.79 0.63 0.11
N VAL A 16 2.31 1.23 1.19
CA VAL A 16 2.88 0.49 2.33
C VAL A 16 1.84 -0.40 3.00
N ILE A 17 0.62 0.12 3.23
CA ILE A 17 -0.48 -0.66 3.79
C ILE A 17 -0.85 -1.82 2.86
N GLY A 18 -0.95 -1.57 1.55
CA GLY A 18 -1.27 -2.61 0.57
C GLY A 18 -0.22 -3.72 0.52
N VAL A 19 1.08 -3.37 0.54
CA VAL A 19 2.19 -4.34 0.60
C VAL A 19 2.16 -5.15 1.90
N PHE A 20 1.86 -4.51 3.02
CA PHE A 20 1.74 -5.19 4.31
C PHE A 20 0.60 -6.22 4.30
N ILE A 21 -0.58 -5.84 3.82
CA ILE A 21 -1.75 -6.74 3.71
C ILE A 21 -1.42 -7.92 2.78
N LEU A 22 -0.83 -7.64 1.61
CA LEU A 22 -0.42 -8.69 0.67
C LEU A 22 0.58 -9.66 1.30
N ASN A 23 1.60 -9.15 2.00
CA ASN A 23 2.58 -9.99 2.67
C ASN A 23 1.93 -10.89 3.75
N MET A 24 1.01 -10.36 4.55
CA MET A 24 0.26 -11.12 5.55
C MET A 24 -0.60 -12.22 4.91
N GLN A 25 -1.29 -11.91 3.82
CA GLN A 25 -2.10 -12.87 3.08
C GLN A 25 -1.25 -14.03 2.51
N LEU A 26 -0.12 -13.69 1.87
CA LEU A 26 0.81 -14.67 1.32
C LEU A 26 1.47 -15.52 2.42
N TRP A 27 1.79 -14.92 3.56
CA TRP A 27 2.31 -15.64 4.71
C TRP A 27 1.27 -16.63 5.27
N TYR A 28 0.04 -16.16 5.46
CA TYR A 28 -1.07 -16.99 5.96
C TYR A 28 -1.34 -18.18 5.03
N SER A 29 -1.44 -17.93 3.72
CA SER A 29 -1.64 -18.98 2.71
C SER A 29 -0.52 -20.03 2.75
N SER A 30 0.75 -19.58 2.76
CA SER A 30 1.91 -20.49 2.83
C SER A 30 1.95 -21.29 4.16
N SER A 31 1.53 -20.68 5.27
CA SER A 31 1.47 -21.35 6.57
C SER A 31 0.38 -22.42 6.62
N MET A 32 -0.78 -22.11 6.03
CA MET A 32 -1.89 -23.09 5.93
C MET A 32 -1.54 -24.25 4.99
N GLU A 33 -0.82 -23.99 3.91
CA GLU A 33 -0.32 -25.02 2.99
C GLU A 33 0.68 -25.94 3.69
N ALA A 34 1.63 -25.38 4.45
CA ALA A 34 2.61 -26.14 5.24
C ALA A 34 1.91 -27.02 6.28
N LEU A 35 0.94 -26.45 7.00
CA LEU A 35 0.15 -27.20 7.99
C LEU A 35 -0.70 -28.31 7.33
N GLY A 36 -1.29 -28.04 6.18
CA GLY A 36 -2.04 -29.03 5.40
C GLY A 36 -1.17 -30.20 4.98
N GLY A 37 0.05 -29.92 4.49
CA GLY A 37 1.03 -30.95 4.15
C GLY A 37 1.48 -31.79 5.35
N ALA A 38 1.70 -31.14 6.51
CA ALA A 38 2.04 -31.86 7.73
C ALA A 38 0.92 -32.80 8.20
N ARG A 39 -0.34 -32.37 8.11
CA ARG A 39 -1.51 -33.22 8.42
C ARG A 39 -1.62 -34.39 7.46
N TYR A 40 -1.35 -34.17 6.19
CA TYR A 40 -1.35 -35.23 5.18
C TYR A 40 -0.23 -36.27 5.48
N ALA A 41 0.99 -35.82 5.77
CA ALA A 41 2.10 -36.68 6.16
C ALA A 41 1.78 -37.48 7.45
N ALA A 42 1.17 -36.84 8.45
CA ALA A 42 0.74 -37.50 9.69
C ALA A 42 -0.30 -38.61 9.39
N LYS A 43 -1.28 -38.34 8.54
CA LYS A 43 -2.28 -39.32 8.12
C LYS A 43 -1.64 -40.52 7.39
N ASN A 44 -0.67 -40.28 6.52
CA ASN A 44 0.08 -41.36 5.85
C ASN A 44 0.85 -42.22 6.85
N MET A 45 1.49 -41.61 7.83
CA MET A 45 2.19 -42.32 8.90
C MET A 45 1.22 -43.13 9.79
N ASP A 46 0.05 -42.56 10.13
CA ASP A 46 -1.00 -43.25 10.86
C ASP A 46 -1.46 -44.49 10.10
N ASN A 47 -1.60 -44.45 8.77
CA ASN A 47 -1.97 -45.59 7.94
C ASN A 47 -0.91 -46.69 8.00
N ILE A 48 0.38 -46.36 7.90
CA ILE A 48 1.49 -47.31 8.02
C ILE A 48 1.49 -47.97 9.41
N LEU A 49 1.29 -47.20 10.46
CA LEU A 49 1.24 -47.75 11.83
C LEU A 49 -0.04 -48.55 12.09
N ASN A 50 -1.17 -48.24 11.44
CA ASN A 50 -2.35 -49.08 11.46
C ASN A 50 -2.09 -50.45 10.80
N GLU A 51 -1.34 -50.52 9.68
CA GLU A 51 -0.91 -51.81 9.09
C GLU A 51 -0.07 -52.60 10.10
N ALA A 52 0.87 -51.99 10.80
CA ALA A 52 1.67 -52.59 11.81
C ALA A 52 0.77 -53.12 12.98
N PHE A 53 -0.17 -52.31 13.46
CA PHE A 53 -1.12 -52.73 14.50
C PHE A 53 -1.93 -53.95 14.06
N GLN A 54 -2.47 -53.95 12.82
CA GLN A 54 -3.24 -55.10 12.31
C GLN A 54 -2.38 -56.38 12.23
N ALA A 55 -1.11 -56.28 11.79
CA ALA A 55 -0.19 -57.41 11.73
C ALA A 55 0.10 -58.06 13.07
N THR A 56 -0.08 -57.31 14.17
CA THR A 56 0.07 -57.90 15.53
C THR A 56 -0.92 -59.01 15.82
N GLY A 57 -2.10 -59.01 15.14
CA GLY A 57 -3.10 -60.08 15.31
C GLY A 57 -2.57 -61.45 14.91
N THR A 58 -1.89 -61.56 13.77
CA THR A 58 -1.23 -62.80 13.31
C THR A 58 -0.06 -63.17 14.25
N ALA A 59 0.77 -62.20 14.63
CA ALA A 59 1.89 -62.43 15.55
C ALA A 59 1.42 -62.94 16.93
N LYS A 60 0.28 -62.43 17.45
CA LYS A 60 -0.31 -62.91 18.72
C LYS A 60 -0.73 -64.36 18.64
N ARG A 61 -1.42 -64.74 17.56
CA ARG A 61 -1.85 -66.16 17.34
C ARG A 61 -0.65 -67.13 17.28
N ILE A 62 0.47 -66.65 16.64
CA ILE A 62 1.69 -67.44 16.56
C ILE A 62 2.40 -67.52 17.91
N ALA A 63 2.37 -66.45 18.67
CA ALA A 63 2.96 -66.41 20.02
C ALA A 63 2.31 -67.45 20.98
N GLU A 64 1.14 -67.97 20.71
CA GLU A 64 0.48 -69.03 21.49
C GLU A 64 0.88 -70.42 21.05
N LYS A 65 1.55 -70.59 19.90
CA LYS A 65 1.94 -71.86 19.30
C LYS A 65 3.46 -72.12 19.49
N LYS A 66 3.99 -73.04 18.71
CA LYS A 66 5.42 -73.31 18.58
C LYS A 66 5.99 -72.47 17.44
N CYS A 67 7.25 -72.01 17.53
CA CYS A 67 7.93 -71.35 16.39
C CYS A 67 8.55 -72.46 15.48
N ASP A 68 7.79 -72.92 14.58
CA ASP A 68 8.18 -73.88 13.51
C ASP A 68 8.28 -73.15 12.17
N LEU A 69 8.59 -73.91 11.12
CA LEU A 69 8.72 -73.38 9.76
C LEU A 69 7.41 -72.76 9.24
N GLU A 70 6.28 -73.38 9.61
CA GLU A 70 4.94 -72.93 9.24
C GLU A 70 4.62 -71.57 9.92
N SER A 71 4.95 -71.43 11.21
CA SER A 71 4.80 -70.17 11.96
C SER A 71 5.66 -69.05 11.36
N GLN A 72 6.91 -69.36 10.98
CA GLN A 72 7.78 -68.38 10.30
C GLN A 72 7.21 -68.01 8.93
N TYR A 73 6.71 -68.94 8.17
CA TYR A 73 6.07 -68.69 6.88
C TYR A 73 4.82 -67.78 7.00
N GLN A 74 3.98 -68.04 8.00
CA GLN A 74 2.80 -67.21 8.28
C GLN A 74 3.20 -65.78 8.67
N LEU A 75 4.22 -65.57 9.48
CA LEU A 75 4.76 -64.22 9.80
C LEU A 75 5.35 -63.55 8.56
N GLY A 76 6.03 -64.30 7.70
CA GLY A 76 6.59 -63.80 6.45
C GLY A 76 5.50 -63.39 5.46
N THR A 77 4.46 -64.18 5.34
CA THR A 77 3.29 -63.86 4.49
C THR A 77 2.59 -62.61 5.02
N GLU A 78 2.36 -62.50 6.33
CA GLU A 78 1.77 -61.29 6.94
C GLU A 78 2.59 -60.03 6.65
N ALA A 79 3.94 -60.12 6.72
CA ALA A 79 4.82 -59.02 6.36
C ALA A 79 4.76 -58.68 4.86
N ALA A 80 4.70 -59.71 3.99
CA ALA A 80 4.66 -59.54 2.53
C ALA A 80 3.36 -58.92 2.02
N LEU A 81 2.23 -59.25 2.68
CA LEU A 81 0.91 -58.70 2.33
C LEU A 81 0.75 -57.21 2.70
N ARG A 82 1.66 -56.67 3.48
CA ARG A 82 1.61 -55.28 3.94
C ARG A 82 2.85 -54.53 3.43
N PRO A 83 2.70 -53.69 2.40
CA PRO A 83 3.82 -53.14 1.65
C PRO A 83 4.81 -52.31 2.47
N HIS A 84 4.36 -51.75 3.60
CA HIS A 84 5.20 -50.90 4.43
C HIS A 84 5.95 -51.65 5.53
N LEU A 85 5.54 -52.88 5.84
CA LEU A 85 6.17 -53.66 6.88
C LEU A 85 7.41 -54.41 6.32
N ARG A 86 8.36 -54.67 7.18
CA ARG A 86 9.60 -55.35 6.78
C ARG A 86 9.82 -56.66 7.51
N THR A 87 9.70 -56.65 8.83
CA THR A 87 9.81 -57.88 9.61
C THR A 87 8.89 -57.83 10.84
N LEU A 88 8.40 -59.02 11.21
CA LEU A 88 7.70 -59.27 12.46
C LEU A 88 8.60 -60.10 13.34
N ILE A 89 8.79 -59.66 14.58
CA ILE A 89 9.69 -60.30 15.56
C ILE A 89 8.91 -60.55 16.84
N ILE A 90 8.93 -61.78 17.32
CA ILE A 90 8.37 -62.14 18.64
C ILE A 90 9.53 -62.40 19.61
N ILE A 91 9.50 -61.73 20.71
CA ILE A 91 10.54 -61.78 21.75
C ILE A 91 9.93 -62.39 23.00
N ARG A 92 10.65 -63.35 23.63
CA ARG A 92 10.33 -63.93 24.93
C ARG A 92 11.56 -63.88 25.83
N GLN A 93 11.36 -63.49 27.05
CA GLN A 93 12.45 -63.43 28.06
C GLN A 93 13.69 -62.67 27.52
N GLY A 94 13.47 -61.55 26.76
CA GLY A 94 14.55 -60.75 26.18
C GLY A 94 15.29 -61.37 24.99
N LYS A 95 14.87 -62.57 24.51
CA LYS A 95 15.49 -63.25 23.37
C LYS A 95 14.52 -63.35 22.19
N VAL A 96 15.05 -63.30 20.98
CA VAL A 96 14.27 -63.54 19.75
C VAL A 96 13.75 -64.98 19.82
N TRP A 97 12.43 -65.13 19.84
CA TRP A 97 11.78 -66.43 19.88
C TRP A 97 11.31 -66.89 18.50
N CYS A 98 10.69 -65.99 17.72
CA CYS A 98 10.25 -66.27 16.33
C CYS A 98 10.28 -65.00 15.47
N THR A 99 10.62 -65.16 14.21
CA THR A 99 10.63 -64.01 13.26
C THR A 99 10.06 -64.41 11.90
N SER A 100 9.68 -63.40 11.12
CA SER A 100 9.28 -63.53 9.72
C SER A 100 10.42 -63.87 8.77
N LEU A 101 11.68 -63.85 9.27
CA LEU A 101 12.85 -64.20 8.46
C LEU A 101 13.34 -65.60 8.76
N PRO A 102 13.80 -66.36 7.74
CA PRO A 102 14.30 -67.74 7.93
C PRO A 102 15.46 -67.80 8.97
N GLY A 103 15.44 -68.86 9.78
CA GLY A 103 16.46 -69.05 10.79
C GLY A 103 16.48 -68.06 11.93
N ASN A 104 15.31 -67.48 12.23
CA ASN A 104 15.15 -66.47 13.30
C ASN A 104 16.09 -65.27 13.20
N ARG A 105 16.48 -64.89 11.96
CA ARG A 105 17.29 -63.71 11.71
C ARG A 105 16.53 -62.43 11.98
N ILE A 106 17.23 -61.41 12.36
CA ILE A 106 16.67 -60.06 12.55
C ILE A 106 17.49 -59.05 11.75
N LEU A 107 16.87 -57.95 11.37
CA LEU A 107 17.56 -56.85 10.69
C LEU A 107 18.23 -55.86 11.64
N LEU A 108 18.06 -56.08 12.94
CA LEU A 108 18.68 -55.27 14.00
C LEU A 108 19.97 -55.91 14.49
N LYS A 109 21.02 -55.12 14.72
CA LYS A 109 22.29 -55.62 15.33
C LYS A 109 22.09 -56.06 16.75
N GLN A 110 21.21 -55.39 17.50
CA GLN A 110 20.82 -55.72 18.88
C GLN A 110 19.32 -55.46 19.04
N ILE A 111 18.65 -56.16 19.95
CA ILE A 111 17.27 -55.87 20.34
C ILE A 111 17.30 -54.60 21.21
N PRO A 112 16.75 -53.49 20.74
CA PRO A 112 16.75 -52.24 21.50
C PRO A 112 15.70 -52.30 22.62
N VAL A 113 15.93 -51.57 23.68
CA VAL A 113 14.89 -51.25 24.64
C VAL A 113 13.98 -50.21 24.02
N ILE A 114 12.72 -50.59 23.83
CA ILE A 114 11.70 -49.67 23.27
C ILE A 114 11.00 -49.00 24.46
N PRO A 115 10.84 -47.66 24.43
CA PRO A 115 10.12 -46.94 25.47
C PRO A 115 8.66 -47.43 25.65
N ASP A 116 8.04 -47.11 26.77
CA ASP A 116 6.63 -47.38 27.06
C ASP A 116 5.66 -46.74 26.04
N THR A 117 6.16 -45.80 25.23
CA THR A 117 5.44 -45.18 24.12
C THR A 117 5.20 -46.12 22.95
N ASN A 118 5.71 -47.36 22.97
CA ASN A 118 5.56 -48.38 21.94
C ASN A 118 6.17 -48.03 20.55
N LEU A 119 6.86 -46.91 20.40
CA LEU A 119 7.54 -46.50 19.16
C LEU A 119 9.01 -46.16 19.44
N LEU A 120 9.89 -46.60 18.55
CA LEU A 120 11.31 -46.26 18.59
C LEU A 120 11.84 -46.06 17.16
N LEU A 121 12.48 -44.93 16.92
CA LEU A 121 13.23 -44.69 15.69
C LEU A 121 14.68 -45.14 15.86
N ALA A 122 15.07 -46.24 15.22
CA ALA A 122 16.41 -46.80 15.24
C ALA A 122 17.25 -46.23 14.10
N PRO A 123 18.44 -45.64 14.40
CA PRO A 123 19.30 -45.10 13.34
C PRO A 123 19.91 -46.24 12.47
N ALA A 124 20.43 -45.88 11.31
CA ALA A 124 20.99 -46.78 10.31
C ALA A 124 22.11 -47.68 10.92
N GLN A 125 22.92 -47.14 11.82
CA GLN A 125 24.03 -47.85 12.49
C GLN A 125 23.60 -49.04 13.32
N ASN A 126 22.35 -49.06 13.79
CA ASN A 126 21.78 -50.12 14.59
C ASN A 126 21.11 -51.22 13.79
N THR A 127 21.12 -51.10 12.45
CA THR A 127 20.55 -52.08 11.51
C THR A 127 21.62 -52.76 10.68
N VAL A 128 21.36 -53.97 10.27
CA VAL A 128 22.28 -54.77 9.44
C VAL A 128 22.49 -54.14 8.02
N ASN A 129 21.47 -53.53 7.49
CA ASN A 129 21.46 -52.95 6.15
C ASN A 129 21.70 -51.44 6.11
N GLU A 130 22.16 -50.88 7.23
CA GLU A 130 22.44 -49.43 7.37
C GLU A 130 21.31 -48.49 6.90
N ILE A 131 20.07 -48.96 7.06
CA ILE A 131 18.86 -48.17 6.77
C ILE A 131 18.14 -47.92 8.09
N PRO A 132 17.75 -46.67 8.41
CA PRO A 132 16.98 -46.41 9.62
C PRO A 132 15.63 -47.13 9.54
N VAL A 133 15.14 -47.56 10.72
CA VAL A 133 13.87 -48.27 10.84
C VAL A 133 13.04 -47.69 11.98
N LEU A 134 11.73 -47.65 11.78
CA LEU A 134 10.80 -47.39 12.86
C LEU A 134 10.32 -48.74 13.41
N LEU A 135 10.40 -48.88 14.73
CA LEU A 135 9.98 -50.04 15.46
C LEU A 135 8.65 -49.73 16.14
N TYR A 136 7.66 -50.58 15.88
CA TYR A 136 6.39 -50.57 16.60
C TYR A 136 6.35 -51.79 17.49
N GLN A 137 6.17 -51.60 18.82
CA GLN A 137 6.10 -52.68 19.79
C GLN A 137 4.71 -52.77 20.39
N THR A 138 4.29 -54.01 20.63
CA THR A 138 3.14 -54.34 21.50
C THR A 138 3.45 -55.52 22.41
N HIS A 139 2.89 -55.50 23.59
CA HIS A 139 3.02 -56.59 24.54
C HIS A 139 1.83 -57.55 24.43
N PHE A 140 2.13 -58.82 24.55
CA PHE A 140 1.10 -59.89 24.57
C PHE A 140 1.54 -61.01 25.50
N GLN A 141 0.85 -61.15 26.61
CA GLN A 141 1.21 -62.10 27.68
C GLN A 141 2.69 -61.91 28.12
N THR A 142 3.52 -62.94 28.02
CA THR A 142 4.95 -62.94 28.33
C THR A 142 5.83 -62.58 27.11
N SER A 143 5.22 -62.25 26.00
CA SER A 143 5.92 -61.95 24.74
C SER A 143 5.82 -60.48 24.38
N SER A 144 6.86 -59.95 23.73
CA SER A 144 6.84 -58.67 23.06
C SER A 144 6.88 -58.88 21.57
N ILE A 145 5.99 -58.24 20.82
CA ILE A 145 5.93 -58.28 19.36
C ILE A 145 6.48 -56.99 18.86
N ILE A 146 7.53 -57.05 18.02
CA ILE A 146 8.16 -55.90 17.39
C ILE A 146 7.94 -56.02 15.88
N ILE A 147 7.44 -54.94 15.28
CA ILE A 147 7.25 -54.79 13.84
C ILE A 147 8.18 -53.70 13.34
N THR A 148 8.94 -53.99 12.28
CA THR A 148 9.88 -53.04 11.71
C THR A 148 9.32 -52.43 10.41
N ILE A 149 9.45 -51.11 10.30
CA ILE A 149 9.05 -50.30 9.15
C ILE A 149 10.32 -49.62 8.61
N SER A 150 10.59 -49.79 7.32
CA SER A 150 11.78 -49.21 6.70
C SER A 150 11.71 -47.69 6.60
N GLY A 151 12.82 -47.02 6.86
CA GLY A 151 12.97 -45.59 6.66
C GLY A 151 12.67 -45.09 5.24
N VAL A 152 12.77 -46.00 4.24
CA VAL A 152 12.38 -45.68 2.87
C VAL A 152 10.88 -45.42 2.77
N HIS A 153 10.04 -46.26 3.38
CA HIS A 153 8.60 -46.09 3.39
C HIS A 153 8.16 -44.90 4.22
N ILE A 154 8.85 -44.63 5.33
CA ILE A 154 8.64 -43.44 6.14
C ILE A 154 8.89 -42.17 5.32
N ARG A 155 10.01 -42.11 4.60
CA ARG A 155 10.31 -40.98 3.71
C ARG A 155 9.29 -40.84 2.59
N GLY A 156 8.80 -41.94 2.04
CA GLY A 156 7.70 -41.94 1.08
C GLY A 156 6.44 -41.28 1.67
N ALA A 157 6.07 -41.61 2.91
CA ALA A 157 4.94 -41.02 3.60
C ALA A 157 5.12 -39.53 3.91
N LEU A 158 6.38 -39.08 4.10
CA LEU A 158 6.74 -37.69 4.36
C LEU A 158 6.90 -36.85 3.07
N ASN A 159 6.98 -37.51 1.92
CA ASN A 159 7.15 -36.85 0.63
C ASN A 159 5.83 -36.26 0.13
N VAL A 160 5.49 -35.07 0.64
CA VAL A 160 4.32 -34.32 0.21
C VAL A 160 4.74 -33.44 -0.97
N PRO A 161 4.00 -33.41 -2.10
CA PRO A 161 4.39 -32.69 -3.33
C PRO A 161 4.16 -31.16 -3.23
N ILE A 162 4.68 -30.54 -2.18
CA ILE A 162 4.65 -29.09 -1.97
C ILE A 162 6.07 -28.54 -2.14
N LYS A 163 6.27 -27.66 -3.13
CA LYS A 163 7.58 -27.10 -3.43
C LYS A 163 8.14 -26.29 -2.25
N GLY A 164 9.37 -26.62 -1.87
CA GLY A 164 10.14 -25.85 -0.89
C GLY A 164 9.77 -26.12 0.58
N LEU A 165 8.91 -27.12 0.84
CA LEU A 165 8.61 -27.58 2.20
C LEU A 165 9.19 -28.98 2.43
N SER A 166 9.75 -29.20 3.61
CA SER A 166 10.25 -30.51 4.06
C SER A 166 9.53 -30.92 5.34
N TYR A 167 9.19 -32.19 5.40
CA TYR A 167 8.53 -32.78 6.57
C TYR A 167 9.42 -33.83 7.19
N SER A 168 9.43 -33.89 8.51
CA SER A 168 10.24 -34.84 9.27
C SER A 168 9.40 -35.55 10.33
N LEU A 169 9.63 -36.85 10.50
CA LEU A 169 9.02 -37.63 11.54
C LEU A 169 9.80 -37.48 12.83
N ARG A 170 9.14 -37.10 13.92
CA ARG A 170 9.70 -37.07 15.28
C ARG A 170 9.07 -38.20 16.12
N VAL A 171 9.93 -38.98 16.78
CA VAL A 171 9.55 -39.99 17.76
C VAL A 171 10.43 -39.81 19.00
N GLY A 172 9.86 -39.33 20.08
CA GLY A 172 10.61 -38.91 21.26
C GLY A 172 11.59 -37.77 20.95
N ASP A 173 12.88 -38.00 21.20
CA ASP A 173 13.99 -37.09 20.94
C ASP A 173 14.63 -37.25 19.56
N LYS A 174 14.18 -38.25 18.78
CA LYS A 174 14.74 -38.59 17.46
C LYS A 174 13.88 -38.12 16.31
N VAL A 175 14.55 -37.66 15.25
CA VAL A 175 13.89 -37.11 14.05
C VAL A 175 14.50 -37.74 12.83
N LEU A 176 13.63 -38.19 11.91
CA LEU A 176 13.96 -38.66 10.58
C LEU A 176 13.38 -37.72 9.53
N GLY A 177 14.26 -37.04 8.80
CA GLY A 177 13.91 -36.17 7.66
C GLY A 177 14.17 -36.79 6.30
N SER A 178 14.25 -35.95 5.29
CA SER A 178 14.56 -36.33 3.91
C SER A 178 15.99 -36.88 3.73
N SER A 179 16.93 -36.50 4.60
CA SER A 179 18.36 -36.89 4.55
C SER A 179 18.66 -38.34 4.90
N ALA A 180 17.67 -39.15 5.23
CA ALA A 180 17.84 -40.55 5.67
C ALA A 180 18.64 -40.73 6.97
N GLU A 181 19.08 -39.68 7.64
CA GLU A 181 19.76 -39.73 8.93
C GLU A 181 18.78 -39.49 10.05
N VAL A 182 18.93 -40.29 11.11
CA VAL A 182 18.22 -40.04 12.36
C VAL A 182 19.05 -39.08 13.19
N LYS A 183 18.50 -37.89 13.46
CA LYS A 183 19.12 -36.87 14.30
C LYS A 183 18.45 -36.81 15.65
N VAL A 184 19.22 -36.56 16.71
CA VAL A 184 18.68 -36.23 18.04
C VAL A 184 18.48 -34.72 18.11
N ILE A 185 17.27 -34.27 18.36
CA ILE A 185 16.98 -32.86 18.53
C ILE A 185 16.71 -32.56 20.00
N LYS A 186 17.44 -31.59 20.53
CA LYS A 186 17.14 -30.99 21.83
C LYS A 186 15.82 -30.23 21.72
N ALA A 187 15.01 -30.23 22.76
CA ALA A 187 13.61 -29.86 22.83
C ALA A 187 13.23 -28.44 22.33
N ASN A 188 14.19 -27.59 21.96
CA ASN A 188 13.97 -26.19 21.61
C ASN A 188 14.61 -25.83 20.26
N ALA A 189 14.11 -26.39 19.12
CA ALA A 189 14.42 -25.82 17.81
C ALA A 189 13.46 -24.66 17.56
N PRO A 190 13.93 -23.39 17.47
CA PRO A 190 13.07 -22.27 17.19
C PRO A 190 12.57 -22.34 15.72
N GLN A 191 11.29 -22.04 15.50
CA GLN A 191 10.62 -21.89 14.20
C GLN A 191 10.14 -23.16 13.46
N SER A 192 10.03 -24.32 14.11
CA SER A 192 9.38 -25.46 13.49
C SER A 192 7.91 -25.56 13.92
N GLY A 193 7.01 -25.72 12.94
CA GLY A 193 5.65 -26.15 13.21
C GLY A 193 5.62 -27.65 13.53
N GLN A 194 4.65 -28.08 14.33
CA GLN A 194 4.49 -29.46 14.73
C GLN A 194 3.00 -29.88 14.58
N VAL A 195 2.77 -31.09 14.09
CA VAL A 195 1.47 -31.75 14.07
C VAL A 195 1.61 -33.11 14.72
N ASP A 196 0.92 -33.33 15.82
CA ASP A 196 0.92 -34.58 16.56
C ASP A 196 -0.11 -35.54 15.96
N SER A 197 0.21 -36.83 15.94
CA SER A 197 -0.78 -37.87 15.67
C SER A 197 -1.75 -38.02 16.85
N ALA A 198 -3.02 -38.21 16.55
CA ALA A 198 -4.04 -38.50 17.55
C ALA A 198 -4.03 -39.97 18.03
N LYS A 199 -3.34 -40.86 17.29
CA LYS A 199 -3.39 -42.33 17.51
C LYS A 199 -2.07 -42.90 18.07
N TYR A 200 -0.95 -42.33 17.63
CA TYR A 200 0.37 -42.89 17.93
C TYR A 200 1.29 -41.79 18.45
N PRO A 201 2.29 -42.13 19.29
CA PRO A 201 3.16 -41.16 19.91
C PRO A 201 4.28 -40.67 18.96
N PHE A 202 3.88 -39.98 17.90
CA PHE A 202 4.78 -39.31 16.97
C PHE A 202 4.24 -37.94 16.56
N SER A 203 5.11 -37.12 16.03
CA SER A 203 4.79 -35.81 15.47
C SER A 203 5.42 -35.63 14.10
N ILE A 204 4.79 -34.84 13.24
CA ILE A 204 5.38 -34.34 12.03
C ILE A 204 5.86 -32.92 12.25
N ILE A 205 7.14 -32.70 12.04
CA ILE A 205 7.79 -31.38 12.15
C ILE A 205 7.97 -30.81 10.75
N PHE A 206 7.78 -29.50 10.60
CA PHE A 206 7.98 -28.78 9.35
C PHE A 206 8.48 -27.35 9.60
N ASP A 207 9.21 -26.79 8.64
CA ASP A 207 9.68 -25.42 8.72
C ASP A 207 8.51 -24.44 8.49
N GLN A 208 8.33 -23.49 9.41
CA GLN A 208 7.36 -22.42 9.22
C GLN A 208 7.90 -21.38 8.25
N PRO A 209 7.08 -20.91 7.30
CA PRO A 209 7.48 -19.85 6.38
C PRO A 209 7.77 -18.56 7.17
N PRO A 210 8.84 -17.83 6.83
CA PRO A 210 9.16 -16.57 7.51
C PRO A 210 8.05 -15.54 7.34
N LEU A 211 7.80 -14.70 8.35
CA LEU A 211 6.76 -13.65 8.31
C LEU A 211 6.91 -12.75 7.09
N PHE A 212 8.14 -12.34 6.78
CA PHE A 212 8.44 -11.54 5.59
C PHE A 212 9.37 -12.30 4.64
N SER A 213 9.04 -12.28 3.36
CA SER A 213 9.87 -12.86 2.29
C SER A 213 9.70 -12.10 1.00
N LEU A 214 10.74 -11.36 0.61
CA LEU A 214 10.77 -10.62 -0.65
C LEU A 214 10.60 -11.57 -1.86
N LYS A 215 11.24 -12.74 -1.81
CA LYS A 215 11.11 -13.76 -2.86
C LYS A 215 9.64 -14.15 -3.06
N ARG A 216 8.90 -14.42 -1.97
CA ARG A 216 7.48 -14.80 -2.04
C ARG A 216 6.61 -13.66 -2.57
N LEU A 217 6.87 -12.41 -2.16
CA LEU A 217 6.18 -11.23 -2.68
C LEU A 217 6.35 -11.09 -4.19
N VAL A 218 7.59 -11.26 -4.69
CA VAL A 218 7.87 -11.11 -6.12
C VAL A 218 7.37 -12.32 -6.92
N THR A 219 7.56 -13.56 -6.44
CA THR A 219 7.15 -14.74 -7.22
C THR A 219 5.64 -14.95 -7.25
N ASN A 220 4.94 -14.69 -6.15
CA ASN A 220 3.52 -15.01 -6.00
C ASN A 220 2.62 -13.77 -5.94
N GLY A 221 3.21 -12.57 -5.70
CA GLY A 221 2.46 -11.34 -5.49
C GLY A 221 2.70 -10.24 -6.52
N LEU A 222 3.55 -10.43 -7.55
CA LEU A 222 3.97 -9.38 -8.47
C LEU A 222 2.80 -8.65 -9.12
N GLY A 223 1.81 -9.37 -9.64
CA GLY A 223 0.65 -8.77 -10.27
C GLY A 223 -0.15 -7.87 -9.32
N ILE A 224 -0.33 -8.32 -8.08
CA ILE A 224 -1.04 -7.55 -7.05
C ILE A 224 -0.20 -6.34 -6.61
N LEU A 225 1.12 -6.48 -6.51
CA LEU A 225 2.04 -5.36 -6.20
C LEU A 225 1.93 -4.25 -7.25
N VAL A 226 1.95 -4.60 -8.54
CA VAL A 226 1.77 -3.64 -9.64
C VAL A 226 0.39 -2.98 -9.55
N PHE A 227 -0.66 -3.73 -9.26
CA PHE A 227 -2.01 -3.20 -9.10
C PHE A 227 -2.12 -2.22 -7.93
N ILE A 228 -1.52 -2.55 -6.76
CA ILE A 228 -1.46 -1.65 -5.59
C ILE A 228 -0.71 -0.36 -5.95
N LEU A 229 0.39 -0.44 -6.70
CA LEU A 229 1.16 0.71 -7.15
C LEU A 229 0.31 1.62 -8.05
N LEU A 230 -0.39 1.05 -9.04
CA LEU A 230 -1.25 1.80 -9.95
C LEU A 230 -2.41 2.50 -9.23
N ILE A 231 -3.07 1.81 -8.28
CA ILE A 231 -4.13 2.43 -7.46
C ILE A 231 -3.56 3.57 -6.63
N SER A 232 -2.41 3.37 -5.99
CA SER A 232 -1.76 4.40 -5.17
C SER A 232 -1.43 5.65 -5.99
N ALA A 233 -0.93 5.46 -7.22
CA ALA A 233 -0.64 6.54 -8.16
C ALA A 233 -1.93 7.26 -8.63
N ALA A 234 -2.99 6.51 -8.94
CA ALA A 234 -4.28 7.06 -9.35
C ALA A 234 -4.93 7.91 -8.23
N VAL A 235 -4.86 7.45 -6.99
CA VAL A 235 -5.35 8.20 -5.81
C VAL A 235 -4.55 9.48 -5.63
N ALA A 236 -3.21 9.42 -5.74
CA ALA A 236 -2.37 10.62 -5.68
C ALA A 236 -2.73 11.64 -6.75
N TYR A 237 -2.93 11.20 -7.99
CA TYR A 237 -3.35 12.04 -9.10
C TYR A 237 -4.73 12.67 -8.85
N ALA A 238 -5.69 11.89 -8.35
CA ALA A 238 -7.03 12.38 -8.04
C ALA A 238 -7.01 13.45 -6.93
N ILE A 239 -6.22 13.23 -5.88
CA ILE A 239 -6.04 14.20 -4.79
C ILE A 239 -5.38 15.48 -5.32
N ASP A 240 -4.32 15.36 -6.12
CA ASP A 240 -3.63 16.51 -6.71
C ASP A 240 -4.58 17.33 -7.60
N LYS A 241 -5.33 16.67 -8.48
CA LYS A 241 -6.34 17.30 -9.33
C LYS A 241 -7.45 17.97 -8.53
N TYR A 242 -7.91 17.32 -7.44
CA TYR A 242 -8.94 17.89 -6.55
C TYR A 242 -8.44 19.14 -5.83
N LEU A 243 -7.22 19.10 -5.29
CA LEU A 243 -6.63 20.25 -4.57
C LEU A 243 -6.31 21.43 -5.51
N ASN A 244 -6.03 21.16 -6.77
CA ASN A 244 -5.70 22.16 -7.79
C ASN A 244 -6.92 22.60 -8.63
N LYS A 245 -8.11 22.03 -8.38
CA LYS A 245 -9.34 22.29 -9.16
C LYS A 245 -9.91 23.72 -8.96
N ASN A 246 -9.47 24.45 -7.94
CA ASN A 246 -10.08 25.73 -7.51
C ASN A 246 -9.34 26.98 -8.02
N ASP A 247 -8.46 26.89 -8.99
CA ASP A 247 -7.81 28.06 -9.56
C ASP A 247 -8.41 28.38 -10.95
N THR A 248 -9.71 28.76 -10.98
CA THR A 248 -10.25 29.38 -12.21
C THR A 248 -9.60 30.75 -12.40
N PRO A 249 -9.47 31.21 -13.67
CA PRO A 249 -8.92 32.55 -13.94
C PRO A 249 -9.64 33.66 -13.17
N GLU A 250 -10.98 33.55 -13.04
CA GLU A 250 -11.81 34.49 -12.29
C GLU A 250 -11.46 34.51 -10.79
N GLU A 251 -11.31 33.33 -10.18
CA GLU A 251 -11.01 33.23 -8.76
C GLU A 251 -9.58 33.66 -8.41
N THR A 252 -8.66 33.40 -9.34
CA THR A 252 -7.29 33.89 -9.24
C THR A 252 -7.25 35.40 -9.34
N LEU A 253 -7.99 36.00 -10.26
CA LEU A 253 -8.11 37.45 -10.41
C LEU A 253 -8.80 38.10 -9.22
N ARG A 254 -9.88 37.49 -8.69
CA ARG A 254 -10.56 37.99 -7.48
C ARG A 254 -9.56 38.09 -6.30
N ARG A 255 -8.82 37.00 -6.06
CA ARG A 255 -7.80 37.00 -5.01
C ARG A 255 -6.69 38.03 -5.23
N ALA A 256 -6.34 38.30 -6.50
CA ALA A 256 -5.35 39.31 -6.83
C ALA A 256 -5.85 40.75 -6.54
N ILE A 257 -7.13 41.01 -6.82
CA ILE A 257 -7.77 42.30 -6.49
C ILE A 257 -7.82 42.48 -4.97
N ASP A 258 -8.28 41.46 -4.23
CA ASP A 258 -8.40 41.51 -2.77
C ASP A 258 -7.04 41.72 -2.08
N LYS A 259 -5.96 41.17 -2.65
CA LYS A 259 -4.60 41.32 -2.13
C LYS A 259 -3.88 42.58 -2.60
N GLY A 260 -4.50 43.42 -3.45
CA GLY A 260 -3.88 44.61 -3.99
C GLY A 260 -2.74 44.33 -4.98
N GLU A 261 -2.77 43.14 -5.64
CA GLU A 261 -1.75 42.80 -6.64
C GLU A 261 -1.98 43.51 -7.98
N ILE A 262 -3.18 44.10 -8.19
CA ILE A 262 -3.46 45.02 -9.31
C ILE A 262 -3.02 46.40 -8.89
N VAL A 263 -1.99 46.92 -9.57
CA VAL A 263 -1.33 48.18 -9.20
C VAL A 263 -1.45 49.19 -10.33
N PRO A 264 -1.53 50.52 -10.01
CA PRO A 264 -1.54 51.57 -11.00
C PRO A 264 -0.15 51.85 -11.55
N PHE A 265 -0.03 51.93 -12.87
CA PHE A 265 1.09 52.57 -13.56
C PHE A 265 0.57 53.87 -14.14
N TYR A 266 1.46 54.85 -14.26
CA TYR A 266 1.12 56.20 -14.66
C TYR A 266 1.81 56.54 -15.96
N GLN A 267 1.03 56.77 -17.02
CA GLN A 267 1.54 57.27 -18.28
C GLN A 267 1.41 58.81 -18.33
N PRO A 268 2.50 59.55 -18.48
CA PRO A 268 2.42 60.99 -18.44
C PRO A 268 1.71 61.56 -19.66
N ILE A 269 0.83 62.55 -19.42
CA ILE A 269 0.16 63.34 -20.43
C ILE A 269 0.84 64.72 -20.40
N VAL A 270 1.46 65.12 -21.54
CA VAL A 270 2.17 66.36 -21.68
C VAL A 270 1.53 67.29 -22.69
N ASN A 271 1.68 68.58 -22.47
CA ASN A 271 1.26 69.59 -23.45
C ASN A 271 2.16 69.52 -24.69
N GLY A 272 1.56 69.34 -25.88
CA GLY A 272 2.31 69.19 -27.12
C GLY A 272 3.08 70.44 -27.59
N ARG A 273 2.82 71.63 -27.01
CA ARG A 273 3.50 72.88 -27.40
C ARG A 273 4.78 73.15 -26.59
N ASP A 274 4.75 72.89 -25.32
CA ASP A 274 5.82 73.26 -24.37
C ASP A 274 6.39 72.09 -23.57
N GLY A 275 5.84 70.85 -23.76
CA GLY A 275 6.31 69.66 -23.07
C GLY A 275 5.98 69.60 -21.57
N THR A 276 5.20 70.56 -21.05
CA THR A 276 4.85 70.58 -19.62
C THR A 276 3.90 69.45 -19.26
N LEU A 277 4.11 68.84 -18.09
CA LEU A 277 3.28 67.76 -17.56
C LEU A 277 1.90 68.30 -17.19
N ARG A 278 0.83 67.74 -17.79
CA ARG A 278 -0.55 68.14 -17.58
C ARG A 278 -1.37 67.10 -16.80
N GLY A 279 -0.99 65.85 -16.86
CA GLY A 279 -1.74 64.80 -16.22
C GLY A 279 -1.08 63.42 -16.34
N VAL A 280 -1.80 62.42 -15.93
CA VAL A 280 -1.43 61.01 -16.10
C VAL A 280 -2.65 60.18 -16.51
N GLU A 281 -2.45 59.23 -17.38
CA GLU A 281 -3.36 58.11 -17.59
C GLU A 281 -2.98 56.95 -16.65
N VAL A 282 -3.97 56.39 -15.98
CA VAL A 282 -3.78 55.26 -15.02
C VAL A 282 -3.99 53.96 -15.77
N LEU A 283 -2.93 53.20 -15.88
CA LEU A 283 -2.92 51.88 -16.53
C LEU A 283 -2.77 50.77 -15.48
N ALA A 284 -3.76 49.88 -15.45
CA ALA A 284 -3.68 48.72 -14.55
C ALA A 284 -2.55 47.77 -14.94
N ARG A 285 -1.84 47.26 -13.96
CA ARG A 285 -0.85 46.18 -14.13
C ARG A 285 -1.01 45.17 -13.03
N TRP A 286 -0.98 43.88 -13.37
CA TRP A 286 -1.05 42.83 -12.37
C TRP A 286 0.35 42.40 -11.95
N LYS A 287 0.75 42.75 -10.74
CA LYS A 287 2.00 42.32 -10.13
C LYS A 287 1.84 40.94 -9.49
N HIS A 288 1.93 39.89 -10.34
CA HIS A 288 1.76 38.54 -9.87
C HIS A 288 3.01 38.03 -9.14
N PRO A 289 2.88 37.38 -7.95
CA PRO A 289 4.04 36.99 -7.08
C PRO A 289 5.06 36.08 -7.76
N ARG A 290 4.65 35.27 -8.76
CA ARG A 290 5.52 34.30 -9.45
C ARG A 290 5.78 34.65 -10.91
N ALA A 291 4.79 35.23 -11.62
CA ALA A 291 4.88 35.48 -13.06
C ALA A 291 5.38 36.90 -13.39
N GLY A 292 5.62 37.73 -12.37
CA GLY A 292 5.97 39.12 -12.59
C GLY A 292 4.77 39.96 -13.05
N TYR A 293 4.98 40.93 -13.95
CA TYR A 293 3.91 41.81 -14.44
C TYR A 293 3.13 41.15 -15.57
N ILE A 294 1.83 40.87 -15.34
CA ILE A 294 0.91 40.35 -16.34
C ILE A 294 0.24 41.51 -17.07
N SER A 295 0.19 41.41 -18.39
CA SER A 295 -0.42 42.41 -19.28
C SER A 295 -1.93 42.57 -19.05
N PRO A 296 -2.48 43.78 -19.09
CA PRO A 296 -3.93 44.04 -19.05
C PRO A 296 -4.72 43.23 -20.08
N ALA A 297 -4.18 43.02 -21.27
CA ALA A 297 -4.79 42.19 -22.30
C ALA A 297 -5.15 40.76 -21.88
N SER A 298 -4.45 40.25 -20.86
CA SER A 298 -4.67 38.89 -20.35
C SER A 298 -5.73 38.81 -19.24
N PHE A 299 -5.95 39.84 -18.43
CA PHE A 299 -6.85 39.79 -17.29
C PHE A 299 -8.07 40.73 -17.40
N ILE A 300 -8.01 41.83 -18.16
CA ILE A 300 -9.16 42.73 -18.31
C ILE A 300 -10.35 42.02 -18.93
N PRO A 301 -10.20 41.19 -20.02
CA PRO A 301 -11.34 40.45 -20.58
C PRO A 301 -11.96 39.48 -19.58
N VAL A 302 -11.15 38.87 -18.69
CA VAL A 302 -11.65 38.01 -17.58
C VAL A 302 -12.43 38.86 -16.60
N ALA A 303 -11.91 40.03 -16.20
CA ALA A 303 -12.57 40.95 -15.28
C ALA A 303 -13.92 41.43 -15.78
N GLU A 304 -13.99 41.83 -17.08
CA GLU A 304 -15.23 42.26 -17.77
C GLU A 304 -16.27 41.11 -17.78
N LYS A 305 -15.88 39.94 -18.25
CA LYS A 305 -16.78 38.79 -18.36
C LYS A 305 -17.29 38.27 -16.99
N SER A 306 -16.51 38.40 -15.94
CA SER A 306 -16.84 37.90 -14.60
C SER A 306 -17.44 38.98 -13.69
N GLY A 307 -17.59 40.24 -14.17
CA GLY A 307 -18.04 41.35 -13.33
C GLY A 307 -16.99 41.86 -12.33
N LEU A 308 -15.77 41.33 -12.37
CA LEU A 308 -14.67 41.78 -11.50
C LEU A 308 -14.06 43.09 -11.90
N ILE A 309 -14.44 43.63 -13.07
CA ILE A 309 -13.91 44.92 -13.56
C ILE A 309 -14.27 46.09 -12.62
N VAL A 310 -15.47 46.07 -12.03
CA VAL A 310 -15.92 47.09 -11.09
C VAL A 310 -15.07 47.10 -9.82
N PRO A 311 -14.96 45.98 -9.04
CA PRO A 311 -14.10 45.97 -7.86
C PRO A 311 -12.62 46.17 -8.18
N LEU A 312 -12.15 45.80 -9.38
CA LEU A 312 -10.80 46.09 -9.86
C LEU A 312 -10.57 47.61 -9.98
N THR A 313 -11.47 48.30 -10.68
CA THR A 313 -11.39 49.75 -10.87
C THR A 313 -11.49 50.50 -9.54
N GLN A 314 -12.40 50.09 -8.63
CA GLN A 314 -12.52 50.65 -7.30
C GLN A 314 -11.25 50.51 -6.46
N ASN A 315 -10.60 49.31 -6.52
CA ASN A 315 -9.33 49.10 -5.84
C ASN A 315 -8.21 49.98 -6.43
N LEU A 316 -8.18 50.10 -7.74
CA LEU A 316 -7.22 50.96 -8.45
C LEU A 316 -7.41 52.42 -8.06
N MET A 317 -8.66 52.94 -8.04
CA MET A 317 -8.99 54.29 -7.61
C MET A 317 -8.47 54.61 -6.19
N LYS A 318 -8.64 53.69 -5.23
CA LYS A 318 -8.11 53.84 -3.87
C LYS A 318 -6.60 53.97 -3.86
N GLN A 319 -5.90 53.15 -4.62
CA GLN A 319 -4.43 53.23 -4.70
C GLN A 319 -3.97 54.54 -5.35
N VAL A 320 -4.66 54.95 -6.43
CA VAL A 320 -4.33 56.18 -7.15
C VAL A 320 -4.52 57.43 -6.26
N SER A 321 -5.63 57.54 -5.54
CA SER A 321 -5.86 58.66 -4.62
C SER A 321 -4.79 58.72 -3.52
N ALA A 322 -4.41 57.58 -2.94
CA ALA A 322 -3.33 57.54 -1.95
C ALA A 322 -2.00 57.98 -2.53
N ASN A 323 -1.65 57.50 -3.73
CA ASN A 323 -0.40 57.87 -4.41
C ASN A 323 -0.38 59.35 -4.80
N MET A 324 -1.46 59.88 -5.39
CA MET A 324 -1.52 61.31 -5.77
C MET A 324 -1.48 62.22 -4.55
N ASN A 325 -2.15 61.87 -3.45
CA ASN A 325 -2.09 62.62 -2.22
C ASN A 325 -0.68 62.67 -1.64
N SER A 326 0.08 61.58 -1.76
CA SER A 326 1.49 61.54 -1.27
C SER A 326 2.43 62.50 -1.99
N ILE A 327 2.12 62.93 -3.21
CA ILE A 327 2.93 63.85 -4.05
C ILE A 327 2.16 65.14 -4.40
N ALA A 328 1.03 65.39 -3.75
CA ALA A 328 0.11 66.47 -4.11
C ALA A 328 0.80 67.85 -4.25
N SER A 329 1.74 68.17 -3.37
CA SER A 329 2.50 69.44 -3.39
C SER A 329 3.41 69.59 -4.62
N LYS A 330 3.73 68.50 -5.31
CA LYS A 330 4.63 68.50 -6.49
C LYS A 330 3.87 68.52 -7.82
N LEU A 331 2.57 68.31 -7.76
CA LEU A 331 1.73 68.24 -8.98
C LEU A 331 1.41 69.67 -9.46
N PRO A 332 1.39 69.95 -10.80
CA PRO A 332 0.92 71.18 -11.36
C PRO A 332 -0.53 71.51 -10.97
N SER A 333 -0.88 72.83 -11.00
CA SER A 333 -2.28 73.22 -10.82
C SER A 333 -3.15 72.70 -12.00
N GLY A 334 -4.35 72.22 -11.68
CA GLY A 334 -5.27 71.69 -12.67
C GLY A 334 -4.81 70.34 -13.25
N PHE A 335 -4.06 69.55 -12.48
CA PHE A 335 -3.52 68.25 -12.88
C PHE A 335 -4.61 67.24 -13.18
N HIS A 336 -4.52 66.53 -14.33
CA HIS A 336 -5.49 65.53 -14.78
C HIS A 336 -5.08 64.13 -14.37
N VAL A 337 -6.04 63.33 -13.89
CA VAL A 337 -5.88 61.91 -13.61
C VAL A 337 -6.90 61.13 -14.42
N GLY A 338 -6.45 60.51 -15.49
CA GLY A 338 -7.28 59.68 -16.39
C GLY A 338 -7.42 58.27 -15.83
N ILE A 339 -8.65 57.77 -15.73
CA ILE A 339 -8.93 56.37 -15.32
C ILE A 339 -9.88 55.77 -16.37
N ASN A 340 -9.53 54.55 -16.80
CA ASN A 340 -10.32 53.78 -17.74
C ASN A 340 -11.49 53.09 -17.01
N PHE A 341 -12.72 53.31 -17.51
CA PHE A 341 -13.93 52.67 -17.00
C PHE A 341 -14.57 51.82 -18.12
N SER A 342 -15.06 50.63 -17.75
CA SER A 342 -15.86 49.78 -18.64
C SER A 342 -17.30 50.32 -18.79
N ALA A 343 -17.97 49.97 -19.85
CA ALA A 343 -19.36 50.32 -20.07
C ALA A 343 -20.26 49.78 -18.93
N SER A 344 -20.01 48.56 -18.47
CA SER A 344 -20.71 47.94 -17.33
C SER A 344 -20.53 48.70 -15.99
N HIS A 345 -19.39 49.36 -15.79
CA HIS A 345 -19.16 50.17 -14.60
C HIS A 345 -19.91 51.54 -14.71
N ILE A 346 -19.85 52.17 -15.87
CA ILE A 346 -20.49 53.47 -16.10
C ILE A 346 -22.03 53.38 -15.99
N THR A 347 -22.61 52.26 -16.45
CA THR A 347 -24.06 52.03 -16.34
C THR A 347 -24.49 51.60 -14.93
N SER A 348 -23.58 51.33 -14.01
CA SER A 348 -23.89 50.98 -12.61
C SER A 348 -24.59 52.14 -11.90
N PRO A 349 -25.66 51.88 -11.10
CA PRO A 349 -26.30 52.91 -10.31
C PRO A 349 -25.37 53.62 -9.32
N ALA A 350 -24.34 52.94 -8.86
CA ALA A 350 -23.34 53.46 -7.88
C ALA A 350 -22.29 54.37 -8.52
N PHE A 351 -22.18 54.42 -9.85
CA PHE A 351 -21.07 55.05 -10.55
C PHE A 351 -20.87 56.54 -10.20
N VAL A 352 -21.97 57.30 -10.18
CA VAL A 352 -21.92 58.73 -9.83
C VAL A 352 -21.37 58.93 -8.42
N GLU A 353 -21.94 58.21 -7.47
CA GLU A 353 -21.52 58.27 -6.07
C GLU A 353 -20.06 57.86 -5.88
N GLU A 354 -19.62 56.86 -6.58
CA GLU A 354 -18.21 56.39 -6.57
C GLU A 354 -17.25 57.47 -7.12
N CYS A 355 -17.61 58.08 -8.23
CA CYS A 355 -16.83 59.18 -8.81
C CYS A 355 -16.72 60.39 -7.86
N LEU A 356 -17.88 60.77 -7.25
CA LEU A 356 -17.89 61.86 -6.28
C LEU A 356 -17.07 61.54 -5.02
N ARG A 357 -17.16 60.34 -4.51
CA ARG A 357 -16.35 59.88 -3.37
C ARG A 357 -14.88 59.82 -3.71
N TYR A 358 -14.53 59.34 -4.91
CA TYR A 358 -13.18 59.33 -5.41
C TYR A 358 -12.60 60.74 -5.51
N ARG A 359 -13.35 61.67 -6.12
CA ARG A 359 -12.99 63.08 -6.21
C ARG A 359 -12.76 63.69 -4.82
N GLY A 360 -13.62 63.42 -3.86
CA GLY A 360 -13.51 63.87 -2.48
C GLY A 360 -12.35 63.23 -1.67
N SER A 361 -11.74 62.15 -2.22
CA SER A 361 -10.58 61.51 -1.56
C SER A 361 -9.24 62.18 -1.85
N PHE A 362 -9.22 63.15 -2.79
CA PHE A 362 -7.99 63.96 -3.06
C PHE A 362 -7.88 65.10 -2.05
N SER A 363 -6.63 65.39 -1.62
CA SER A 363 -6.31 66.46 -0.70
C SER A 363 -6.30 67.86 -1.34
N ARG A 364 -6.48 67.90 -2.66
CA ARG A 364 -6.48 69.16 -3.46
C ARG A 364 -7.75 69.24 -4.33
N ASP A 365 -8.37 70.39 -4.34
CA ASP A 365 -9.61 70.65 -5.08
C ASP A 365 -9.41 70.97 -6.57
N ASP A 366 -8.19 71.26 -7.00
CA ASP A 366 -7.85 71.55 -8.37
C ASP A 366 -7.36 70.35 -9.20
N LEU A 367 -7.41 69.14 -8.64
CA LEU A 367 -7.16 67.89 -9.39
C LEU A 367 -8.41 67.53 -10.22
N ASN A 368 -8.22 67.27 -11.48
CA ASN A 368 -9.31 66.91 -12.38
C ASN A 368 -9.32 65.39 -12.63
N LEU A 369 -10.43 64.74 -12.33
CA LEU A 369 -10.64 63.35 -12.77
C LEU A 369 -11.09 63.33 -14.25
N VAL A 370 -10.44 62.52 -15.08
CA VAL A 370 -10.81 62.27 -16.45
C VAL A 370 -11.31 60.83 -16.53
N ILE A 371 -12.58 60.69 -16.95
CA ILE A 371 -13.19 59.39 -17.17
C ILE A 371 -12.95 58.96 -18.62
N GLU A 372 -12.15 57.94 -18.81
CA GLU A 372 -11.90 57.37 -20.14
C GLU A 372 -12.80 56.12 -20.34
N VAL A 373 -13.58 56.14 -21.40
CA VAL A 373 -14.47 55.01 -21.72
C VAL A 373 -13.77 54.05 -22.65
N THR A 374 -13.70 52.78 -22.26
CA THR A 374 -13.04 51.75 -23.10
C THR A 374 -13.96 51.33 -24.25
N GLU A 375 -13.41 51.25 -25.49
CA GLU A 375 -14.11 50.87 -26.71
C GLU A 375 -14.55 49.38 -26.77
N ARG A 376 -14.23 48.58 -25.78
CA ARG A 376 -14.38 47.11 -25.84
C ARG A 376 -15.82 46.64 -25.67
N GLU A 377 -16.66 47.38 -25.02
CA GLU A 377 -18.09 47.09 -24.85
C GLU A 377 -18.94 48.22 -25.45
N PRO A 378 -19.99 47.87 -26.20
CA PRO A 378 -20.88 48.93 -26.71
C PRO A 378 -21.59 49.63 -25.57
N LEU A 379 -21.38 50.94 -25.47
CA LEU A 379 -22.08 51.78 -24.48
C LEU A 379 -23.41 52.20 -25.11
N HIS A 380 -24.54 51.72 -24.59
CA HIS A 380 -25.85 52.27 -24.93
C HIS A 380 -26.04 53.62 -24.26
N VAL A 381 -26.01 54.65 -25.04
CA VAL A 381 -26.21 56.04 -24.58
C VAL A 381 -27.70 56.34 -24.60
N ASP A 382 -28.32 56.41 -23.41
CA ASP A 382 -29.68 56.88 -23.20
C ASP A 382 -29.68 58.22 -22.44
N ASP A 383 -30.83 58.85 -22.31
CA ASP A 383 -30.95 60.13 -21.64
C ASP A 383 -30.59 60.07 -20.17
N ASP A 384 -30.79 58.95 -19.51
CA ASP A 384 -30.44 58.73 -18.07
C ASP A 384 -28.91 58.66 -17.91
N LEU A 385 -28.21 57.99 -18.81
CA LEU A 385 -26.77 57.95 -18.83
C LEU A 385 -26.16 59.34 -19.08
N VAL A 386 -26.73 60.09 -20.06
CA VAL A 386 -26.28 61.45 -20.34
C VAL A 386 -26.52 62.35 -19.13
N GLN A 387 -27.63 62.24 -18.44
CA GLN A 387 -27.89 63.00 -17.22
C GLN A 387 -26.91 62.65 -16.08
N ARG A 388 -26.60 61.39 -15.89
CA ARG A 388 -25.61 60.92 -14.90
C ARG A 388 -24.21 61.41 -15.25
N LEU A 389 -23.77 61.34 -16.48
CA LEU A 389 -22.48 61.85 -16.94
C LEU A 389 -22.38 63.37 -16.79
N ASN A 390 -23.48 64.10 -17.08
CA ASN A 390 -23.55 65.54 -16.87
C ASN A 390 -23.42 65.87 -15.38
N THR A 391 -24.07 65.15 -14.50
CA THR A 391 -23.94 65.33 -13.04
C THR A 391 -22.51 65.22 -12.60
N VAL A 392 -21.77 64.20 -13.13
CA VAL A 392 -20.36 64.00 -12.85
C VAL A 392 -19.48 65.12 -13.49
N SER A 393 -19.83 65.58 -14.72
CA SER A 393 -19.10 66.66 -15.43
C SER A 393 -19.17 68.01 -14.75
N TYR A 394 -20.31 68.39 -14.20
CA TYR A 394 -20.49 69.64 -13.40
C TYR A 394 -19.60 69.74 -12.17
N THR A 395 -19.01 68.65 -11.74
CA THR A 395 -18.18 68.57 -10.52
C THR A 395 -16.68 68.53 -10.83
N HIS A 396 -16.17 69.18 -11.93
CA HIS A 396 -14.79 69.13 -12.39
C HIS A 396 -14.31 67.76 -12.94
N LEU A 397 -15.22 67.01 -13.52
CA LEU A 397 -14.91 65.79 -14.28
C LEU A 397 -15.01 66.13 -15.79
N THR A 398 -13.94 65.91 -16.53
CA THR A 398 -13.92 66.14 -17.96
C THR A 398 -14.08 64.81 -18.69
N LEU A 399 -15.05 64.75 -19.63
CA LEU A 399 -15.13 63.69 -20.63
C LEU A 399 -14.23 64.11 -21.80
N PRO A 400 -13.36 63.28 -22.37
CA PRO A 400 -12.66 63.60 -23.57
C PRO A 400 -13.69 63.82 -24.69
N THR A 401 -13.76 65.00 -25.25
CA THR A 401 -14.47 65.24 -26.52
C THR A 401 -13.54 64.77 -27.63
N THR A 402 -13.86 63.66 -28.26
CA THR A 402 -13.24 63.26 -29.54
C THR A 402 -13.58 64.21 -30.63
#